data_c412f2bed4f3ab4778450b46db8dfbbc
#
_entry.id   c412f2bed4f3ab4778450b46db8dfbbc
#
_cell.length_a   1.000
_cell.length_b   1.000
_cell.length_c   1.000
_cell.angle_alpha   90.00
_cell.angle_beta   90.00
_cell.angle_gamma   90.00
#
_symmetry.space_group_name_H-M   'P 1'
#
loop_
_entity.id
_entity.type
_entity.pdbx_description
1 polymer ?
#
loop_
_entity_poly.entity_id
_entity_poly.type
_entity_poly.pdbx_seq_one_letter_code
_entity_poly.pdbx_strand_id
1 'polypeptide(L)'
;HNMKDIKQNLSEFDNIYVEPVAISSINEKKNFYFVKNSSISKLKKHWASGIGSFNKSHLLNHKSKRFLIKDEDIEKVSIQTIRFKDLTKKYSITEIDKILIDVEGFEYEILNDIDLNETKINSIMFEYKHFDGYFKTGEKLKKILKKFEENNYETSKVDEENILAIKK
;
A
#
# COMPACT_ATOMS: atom_id res chain seq x y z
N HIS A 1 -5.01 -12.19 -6.09
CA HIS A 1 -6.18 -12.83 -5.51
C HIS A 1 -7.46 -12.19 -6.03
N ASN A 2 -7.66 -10.90 -5.91
CA ASN A 2 -8.90 -10.21 -6.29
C ASN A 2 -8.90 -9.62 -7.72
N MET A 3 -7.94 -10.00 -8.57
CA MET A 3 -7.79 -9.39 -9.91
C MET A 3 -9.00 -9.57 -10.82
N LYS A 4 -9.71 -10.72 -10.69
CA LYS A 4 -10.92 -10.96 -11.48
C LYS A 4 -12.02 -9.98 -11.08
N ASP A 5 -12.24 -9.82 -9.79
CA ASP A 5 -13.28 -8.94 -9.24
C ASP A 5 -12.96 -7.46 -9.53
N ILE A 6 -11.68 -7.07 -9.39
CA ILE A 6 -11.21 -5.72 -9.74
C ILE A 6 -11.50 -5.43 -11.22
N LYS A 7 -11.10 -6.31 -12.14
CA LYS A 7 -11.35 -6.12 -13.57
C LYS A 7 -12.84 -6.07 -13.90
N GLN A 8 -13.65 -6.90 -13.22
CA GLN A 8 -15.10 -6.89 -13.42
C GLN A 8 -15.72 -5.59 -12.91
N ASN A 9 -15.34 -5.13 -11.72
CA ASN A 9 -15.88 -3.90 -11.13
C ASN A 9 -15.47 -2.63 -11.88
N LEU A 10 -14.33 -2.67 -12.58
CA LEU A 10 -13.80 -1.54 -13.34
C LEU A 10 -14.05 -1.65 -14.84
N SER A 11 -14.79 -2.67 -15.30
CA SER A 11 -15.00 -2.95 -16.74
C SER A 11 -15.82 -1.90 -17.49
N GLU A 12 -16.55 -1.05 -16.79
CA GLU A 12 -17.33 0.05 -17.35
C GLU A 12 -16.53 1.36 -17.57
N PHE A 13 -15.25 1.39 -17.14
CA PHE A 13 -14.37 2.55 -17.23
C PHE A 13 -13.28 2.31 -18.27
N ASP A 14 -13.30 3.04 -19.38
CA ASP A 14 -12.33 2.87 -20.48
C ASP A 14 -10.94 3.43 -20.18
N ASN A 15 -10.82 4.28 -19.15
CA ASN A 15 -9.59 5.01 -18.79
C ASN A 15 -8.87 4.44 -17.55
N ILE A 16 -9.22 3.23 -17.11
CA ILE A 16 -8.60 2.58 -15.95
C ILE A 16 -7.65 1.47 -16.41
N TYR A 17 -6.41 1.53 -15.92
CA TYR A 17 -5.39 0.51 -16.13
C TYR A 17 -5.09 -0.21 -14.83
N VAL A 18 -5.21 -1.55 -14.84
CA VAL A 18 -4.96 -2.39 -13.68
C VAL A 18 -3.69 -3.20 -13.90
N GLU A 19 -2.66 -2.92 -13.12
CA GLU A 19 -1.41 -3.66 -13.13
C GLU A 19 -1.40 -4.74 -12.03
N PRO A 20 -1.21 -6.03 -12.40
CA PRO A 20 -1.17 -7.12 -11.43
C PRO A 20 0.21 -7.27 -10.76
N VAL A 21 0.75 -6.18 -10.25
CA VAL A 21 2.05 -6.11 -9.59
C VAL A 21 1.91 -5.41 -8.24
N ALA A 22 2.88 -5.58 -7.37
CA ALA A 22 2.98 -4.78 -6.15
C ALA A 22 4.14 -3.79 -6.27
N ILE A 23 3.94 -2.58 -5.77
CA ILE A 23 5.04 -1.61 -5.69
C ILE A 23 5.99 -2.00 -4.57
N SER A 24 7.30 -1.96 -4.86
CA SER A 24 8.38 -2.27 -3.91
C SER A 24 9.64 -1.50 -4.31
N SER A 25 10.66 -1.53 -3.46
CA SER A 25 11.98 -0.96 -3.76
C SER A 25 12.83 -1.82 -4.71
N ILE A 26 12.38 -3.03 -5.05
CA ILE A 26 13.13 -3.99 -5.88
C ILE A 26 12.18 -4.68 -6.85
N ASN A 27 12.63 -4.91 -8.08
CA ASN A 27 11.91 -5.69 -9.10
C ASN A 27 12.23 -7.19 -8.89
N GLU A 28 11.36 -7.90 -8.21
CA GLU A 28 11.56 -9.31 -7.91
C GLU A 28 10.24 -10.09 -7.83
N LYS A 29 10.30 -11.41 -7.77
CA LYS A 29 9.17 -12.24 -7.32
C LYS A 29 9.25 -12.40 -5.82
N LYS A 30 8.20 -11.99 -5.11
CA LYS A 30 8.14 -12.01 -3.65
C LYS A 30 6.91 -12.76 -3.15
N ASN A 31 7.07 -13.46 -2.02
CA ASN A 31 5.93 -14.10 -1.38
C ASN A 31 5.03 -13.05 -0.74
N PHE A 32 3.76 -13.08 -1.09
CA PHE A 32 2.70 -12.27 -0.50
C PHE A 32 1.75 -13.18 0.26
N TYR A 33 1.42 -12.82 1.48
CA TYR A 33 0.58 -13.59 2.39
C TYR A 33 -0.79 -12.92 2.52
N PHE A 34 -1.85 -13.71 2.54
CA PHE A 34 -3.23 -13.23 2.67
C PHE A 34 -4.10 -14.27 3.39
N VAL A 35 -5.27 -13.85 3.86
CA VAL A 35 -6.22 -14.76 4.51
C VAL A 35 -6.97 -15.56 3.46
N LYS A 36 -7.06 -16.89 3.63
CA LYS A 36 -7.78 -17.80 2.72
C LYS A 36 -9.26 -17.43 2.62
N ASN A 37 -9.84 -17.52 1.44
CA ASN A 37 -11.28 -17.29 1.25
C ASN A 37 -12.16 -18.18 2.14
N SER A 38 -11.79 -19.45 2.31
CA SER A 38 -12.49 -20.38 3.22
C SER A 38 -12.45 -19.95 4.68
N SER A 39 -11.36 -19.31 5.11
CA SER A 39 -11.21 -18.76 6.44
C SER A 39 -11.98 -17.46 6.63
N ILE A 40 -12.07 -16.59 5.60
CA ILE A 40 -12.85 -15.35 5.65
C ILE A 40 -14.30 -15.63 6.00
N SER A 41 -14.92 -16.60 5.35
CA SER A 41 -16.31 -17.01 5.64
C SER A 41 -16.48 -17.54 7.07
N LYS A 42 -15.52 -18.36 7.54
CA LYS A 42 -15.47 -18.89 8.91
C LYS A 42 -15.30 -17.79 9.95
N LEU A 43 -14.48 -16.80 9.63
CA LEU A 43 -14.15 -15.69 10.51
C LEU A 43 -15.26 -14.63 10.57
N LYS A 44 -16.27 -14.71 9.67
CA LYS A 44 -17.39 -13.76 9.54
C LYS A 44 -16.94 -12.29 9.47
N LYS A 45 -15.81 -12.02 8.80
CA LYS A 45 -15.18 -10.69 8.73
C LYS A 45 -14.83 -10.34 7.28
N HIS A 46 -15.66 -9.53 6.65
CA HIS A 46 -15.45 -9.07 5.27
C HIS A 46 -14.11 -8.35 5.06
N TRP A 47 -13.65 -7.58 6.04
CA TRP A 47 -12.38 -6.86 5.96
C TRP A 47 -11.14 -7.79 5.89
N ALA A 48 -11.24 -9.03 6.41
CA ALA A 48 -10.16 -9.99 6.31
C ALA A 48 -9.79 -10.35 4.85
N SER A 49 -10.68 -10.10 3.89
CA SER A 49 -10.39 -10.29 2.46
C SER A 49 -9.43 -9.22 1.90
N GLY A 50 -9.36 -8.06 2.52
CA GLY A 50 -8.47 -6.97 2.12
C GLY A 50 -7.08 -7.04 2.75
N ILE A 51 -6.90 -7.83 3.82
CA ILE A 51 -5.62 -7.90 4.51
C ILE A 51 -4.65 -8.79 3.73
N GLY A 52 -3.54 -8.20 3.31
CA GLY A 52 -2.43 -8.89 2.70
C GLY A 52 -1.11 -8.20 3.03
N SER A 53 0.00 -8.95 3.09
CA SER A 53 1.30 -8.38 3.42
C SER A 53 2.45 -9.24 2.88
N PHE A 54 3.59 -8.61 2.62
CA PHE A 54 4.86 -9.30 2.41
C PHE A 54 5.42 -9.91 3.71
N ASN A 55 4.90 -9.51 4.85
CA ASN A 55 5.30 -10.03 6.14
C ASN A 55 4.16 -10.85 6.77
N LYS A 56 4.33 -12.18 6.82
CA LYS A 56 3.35 -13.09 7.43
C LYS A 56 3.01 -12.73 8.89
N SER A 57 4.01 -12.23 9.63
CA SER A 57 3.81 -11.81 11.02
C SER A 57 2.84 -10.63 11.16
N HIS A 58 2.70 -9.79 10.14
CA HIS A 58 1.71 -8.71 10.13
C HIS A 58 0.29 -9.27 10.25
N LEU A 59 -0.04 -10.32 9.48
CA LEU A 59 -1.34 -10.99 9.54
C LEU A 59 -1.56 -11.68 10.89
N LEU A 60 -0.55 -12.39 11.39
CA LEU A 60 -0.63 -13.12 12.67
C LEU A 60 -0.75 -12.19 13.88
N ASN A 61 -0.20 -10.99 13.78
CA ASN A 61 -0.27 -9.97 14.84
C ASN A 61 -1.53 -9.12 14.76
N HIS A 62 -2.34 -9.29 13.73
CA HIS A 62 -3.63 -8.60 13.60
C HIS A 62 -4.64 -9.16 14.59
N LYS A 63 -4.49 -8.75 15.86
CA LYS A 63 -5.30 -9.23 16.98
C LYS A 63 -6.46 -8.26 17.24
N SER A 64 -7.68 -8.70 16.99
CA SER A 64 -8.83 -8.04 17.58
C SER A 64 -9.33 -8.86 18.78
N LYS A 65 -10.00 -8.22 19.77
CA LYS A 65 -10.60 -8.92 20.91
C LYS A 65 -11.61 -10.02 20.53
N ARG A 66 -12.03 -10.05 19.26
CA ARG A 66 -13.09 -10.95 18.74
C ARG A 66 -12.55 -11.98 17.74
N PHE A 67 -11.25 -11.93 17.39
CA PHE A 67 -10.78 -12.65 16.22
C PHE A 67 -9.25 -12.77 16.20
N LEU A 68 -8.75 -13.96 15.88
CA LEU A 68 -7.33 -14.29 15.74
C LEU A 68 -7.11 -15.02 14.43
N ILE A 69 -6.29 -14.44 13.54
CA ILE A 69 -5.78 -15.15 12.36
C ILE A 69 -4.74 -16.15 12.83
N LYS A 70 -4.94 -17.43 12.48
CA LYS A 70 -3.99 -18.50 12.75
C LYS A 70 -3.16 -18.78 11.50
N ASP A 71 -2.07 -19.51 11.68
CA ASP A 71 -1.18 -19.92 10.58
C ASP A 71 -1.93 -20.71 9.50
N GLU A 72 -2.85 -21.56 9.90
CA GLU A 72 -3.72 -22.36 9.02
C GLU A 72 -4.69 -21.54 8.17
N ASP A 73 -4.97 -20.29 8.56
CA ASP A 73 -5.86 -19.36 7.85
C ASP A 73 -5.13 -18.57 6.77
N ILE A 74 -3.78 -18.66 6.73
CA ILE A 74 -2.96 -17.88 5.83
C ILE A 74 -2.56 -18.71 4.61
N GLU A 75 -2.67 -18.09 3.47
CA GLU A 75 -2.16 -18.58 2.19
C GLU A 75 -1.06 -17.67 1.67
N LYS A 76 -0.18 -18.19 0.81
CA LYS A 76 0.85 -17.40 0.15
C LYS A 76 0.77 -17.55 -1.36
N VAL A 77 1.07 -16.48 -2.06
CA VAL A 77 1.25 -16.47 -3.51
C VAL A 77 2.55 -15.75 -3.85
N SER A 78 3.20 -16.17 -4.93
CA SER A 78 4.34 -15.42 -5.46
C SER A 78 3.81 -14.34 -6.40
N ILE A 79 4.10 -13.07 -6.11
CA ILE A 79 3.71 -11.93 -6.94
C ILE A 79 4.93 -11.20 -7.48
N GLN A 80 4.79 -10.59 -8.65
CA GLN A 80 5.81 -9.72 -9.20
C GLN A 80 5.76 -8.38 -8.49
N THR A 81 6.94 -7.89 -8.05
CA THR A 81 7.09 -6.52 -7.57
C THR A 81 7.75 -5.66 -8.64
N ILE A 82 7.44 -4.36 -8.61
CA ILE A 82 8.02 -3.35 -9.49
C ILE A 82 8.35 -2.10 -8.69
N ARG A 83 9.45 -1.44 -8.99
CA ARG A 83 9.76 -0.12 -8.42
C ARG A 83 8.83 0.92 -9.01
N PHE A 84 8.48 1.92 -8.22
CA PHE A 84 7.62 3.02 -8.67
C PHE A 84 8.16 3.69 -9.94
N LYS A 85 9.45 4.01 -9.99
CA LYS A 85 10.10 4.61 -11.16
C LYS A 85 10.04 3.74 -12.42
N ASP A 86 10.09 2.41 -12.27
CA ASP A 86 10.04 1.52 -13.42
C ASP A 86 8.60 1.39 -13.94
N LEU A 87 7.61 1.51 -13.06
CA LEU A 87 6.19 1.58 -13.43
C LEU A 87 5.89 2.88 -14.19
N THR A 88 6.31 4.03 -13.66
CA THR A 88 6.11 5.33 -14.35
C THR A 88 6.81 5.35 -15.70
N LYS A 89 8.02 4.81 -15.78
CA LYS A 89 8.78 4.68 -17.05
C LYS A 89 8.08 3.77 -18.05
N LYS A 90 7.55 2.60 -17.59
CA LYS A 90 6.81 1.66 -18.44
C LYS A 90 5.64 2.32 -19.16
N TYR A 91 4.95 3.23 -18.51
CA TYR A 91 3.80 3.94 -19.06
C TYR A 91 4.11 5.35 -19.54
N SER A 92 5.39 5.76 -19.58
CA SER A 92 5.82 7.10 -19.97
C SER A 92 5.11 8.20 -19.15
N ILE A 93 4.88 7.95 -17.86
CA ILE A 93 4.22 8.89 -16.95
C ILE A 93 5.26 9.89 -16.46
N THR A 94 5.08 11.15 -16.78
CA THR A 94 5.94 12.28 -16.36
C THR A 94 5.30 13.14 -15.28
N GLU A 95 3.97 13.10 -15.18
CA GLU A 95 3.20 13.87 -14.20
C GLU A 95 2.06 13.02 -13.64
N ILE A 96 1.79 13.18 -12.34
CA ILE A 96 0.72 12.50 -11.61
C ILE A 96 0.00 13.55 -10.76
N ASP A 97 -1.32 13.66 -10.94
CA ASP A 97 -2.14 14.59 -10.16
C ASP A 97 -2.25 14.12 -8.70
N LYS A 98 -2.50 12.83 -8.51
CA LYS A 98 -2.70 12.28 -7.17
C LYS A 98 -2.27 10.82 -7.08
N ILE A 99 -1.55 10.50 -6.00
CA ILE A 99 -1.28 9.12 -5.58
C ILE A 99 -2.03 8.86 -4.28
N LEU A 100 -2.70 7.71 -4.21
CA LEU A 100 -3.29 7.15 -2.99
C LEU A 100 -2.53 5.88 -2.63
N ILE A 101 -2.02 5.79 -1.40
CA ILE A 101 -1.27 4.63 -0.90
C ILE A 101 -1.94 4.13 0.37
N ASP A 102 -2.56 2.96 0.25
CA ASP A 102 -3.18 2.21 1.33
C ASP A 102 -2.90 0.73 1.07
N VAL A 103 -1.84 0.22 1.66
CA VAL A 103 -1.28 -1.13 1.39
C VAL A 103 -1.03 -1.92 2.68
N GLU A 104 -1.68 -1.52 3.77
CA GLU A 104 -1.70 -2.23 5.04
C GLU A 104 -0.30 -2.54 5.60
N GLY A 105 0.55 -1.50 5.68
CA GLY A 105 1.82 -1.52 6.39
C GLY A 105 3.07 -1.59 5.51
N PHE A 106 2.97 -1.31 4.21
CA PHE A 106 4.13 -1.19 3.31
C PHE A 106 4.29 0.22 2.71
N GLU A 107 3.51 1.18 3.18
CA GLU A 107 3.47 2.57 2.70
C GLU A 107 4.82 3.26 2.90
N TYR A 108 5.46 3.04 4.06
CA TYR A 108 6.77 3.63 4.35
C TYR A 108 7.83 3.24 3.32
N GLU A 109 7.92 1.96 2.98
CA GLU A 109 8.88 1.42 2.03
C GLU A 109 8.65 2.00 0.64
N ILE A 110 7.39 2.13 0.21
CA ILE A 110 7.00 2.75 -1.06
C ILE A 110 7.41 4.22 -1.08
N LEU A 111 6.98 4.99 -0.08
CA LEU A 111 7.28 6.43 0.02
C LEU A 111 8.76 6.72 0.14
N ASN A 112 9.52 5.85 0.82
CA ASN A 112 10.96 6.00 0.94
C ASN A 112 11.68 5.77 -0.40
N ASP A 113 11.16 4.86 -1.26
CA ASP A 113 11.75 4.55 -2.59
C ASP A 113 11.38 5.57 -3.68
N ILE A 114 10.20 6.21 -3.60
CA ILE A 114 9.77 7.21 -4.60
C ILE A 114 10.78 8.36 -4.65
N ASP A 115 11.34 8.64 -5.83
CA ASP A 115 12.09 9.87 -6.08
C ASP A 115 11.12 10.97 -6.54
N LEU A 116 10.93 11.98 -5.70
CA LEU A 116 10.02 13.10 -5.94
C LEU A 116 10.54 14.11 -7.00
N ASN A 117 11.75 13.87 -7.55
CA ASN A 117 12.34 14.68 -8.60
C ASN A 117 12.26 14.00 -9.98
N GLU A 118 12.13 12.67 -10.05
CA GLU A 118 12.02 11.92 -11.32
C GLU A 118 10.65 12.08 -11.98
N THR A 119 9.58 12.15 -11.17
CA THR A 119 8.20 12.28 -11.65
C THR A 119 7.54 13.43 -10.93
N LYS A 120 6.92 14.35 -11.66
CA LYS A 120 6.13 15.43 -11.06
C LYS A 120 4.87 14.83 -10.42
N ILE A 121 4.74 14.96 -9.11
CA ILE A 121 3.57 14.47 -8.36
C ILE A 121 2.93 15.66 -7.65
N ASN A 122 1.68 15.96 -7.97
CA ASN A 122 1.00 17.14 -7.41
C ASN A 122 0.49 16.87 -5.99
N SER A 123 0.02 15.65 -5.71
CA SER A 123 -0.38 15.29 -4.34
C SER A 123 -0.20 13.80 -4.04
N ILE A 124 0.08 13.49 -2.78
CA ILE A 124 0.21 12.11 -2.28
C ILE A 124 -0.58 12.01 -0.98
N MET A 125 -1.54 11.09 -0.93
CA MET A 125 -2.24 10.71 0.30
C MET A 125 -1.84 9.31 0.70
N PHE A 126 -1.50 9.10 1.96
CA PHE A 126 -1.02 7.83 2.46
C PHE A 126 -1.45 7.57 3.89
N GLU A 127 -1.65 6.29 4.21
CA GLU A 127 -1.85 5.82 5.57
C GLU A 127 -0.51 5.76 6.32
N TYR A 128 -0.45 6.24 7.56
CA TYR A 128 0.79 6.23 8.36
C TYR A 128 0.70 5.41 9.66
N LYS A 129 -0.49 4.87 9.98
CA LYS A 129 -0.74 4.19 11.26
C LYS A 129 0.18 2.99 11.53
N HIS A 130 0.79 2.42 10.50
CA HIS A 130 1.65 1.24 10.60
C HIS A 130 3.16 1.55 10.56
N PHE A 131 3.58 2.81 10.35
CA PHE A 131 4.99 3.18 10.13
C PHE A 131 5.90 2.82 11.30
N ASP A 132 5.57 3.25 12.47
CA ASP A 132 6.37 3.13 13.71
C ASP A 132 5.70 2.21 14.74
N GLY A 133 4.70 1.45 14.33
CA GLY A 133 3.79 0.66 15.15
C GLY A 133 2.40 1.28 15.16
N TYR A 134 1.40 0.50 15.53
CA TYR A 134 -0.01 0.85 15.40
C TYR A 134 -0.34 2.18 16.11
N PHE A 135 -0.71 3.19 15.33
CA PHE A 135 -0.96 4.58 15.75
C PHE A 135 0.21 5.27 16.47
N LYS A 136 1.44 4.83 16.25
CA LYS A 136 2.61 5.51 16.80
C LYS A 136 3.23 6.44 15.77
N THR A 137 3.70 7.59 16.25
CA THR A 137 4.51 8.53 15.48
C THR A 137 5.97 8.40 15.93
N GLY A 138 6.86 8.06 15.03
CA GLY A 138 8.26 7.82 15.32
C GLY A 138 9.20 8.28 14.21
N GLU A 139 10.36 7.66 14.11
CA GLU A 139 11.41 8.09 13.19
C GLU A 139 11.07 7.86 11.71
N LYS A 140 10.31 6.81 11.40
CA LYS A 140 9.90 6.56 10.01
C LYS A 140 8.98 7.67 9.50
N LEU A 141 7.97 8.04 10.29
CA LEU A 141 7.06 9.13 9.92
C LEU A 141 7.82 10.46 9.80
N LYS A 142 8.67 10.78 10.77
CA LYS A 142 9.50 11.99 10.72
C LYS A 142 10.36 12.06 9.46
N LYS A 143 10.98 10.94 9.08
CA LYS A 143 11.80 10.85 7.88
C LYS A 143 11.00 11.14 6.61
N ILE A 144 9.78 10.58 6.50
CA ILE A 144 8.93 10.82 5.33
C ILE A 144 8.44 12.27 5.27
N LEU A 145 8.01 12.84 6.41
CA LEU A 145 7.58 14.24 6.47
C LEU A 145 8.72 15.19 6.09
N LYS A 146 9.93 14.95 6.60
CA LYS A 146 11.14 15.70 6.21
C LYS A 146 11.44 15.58 4.72
N LYS A 147 11.35 14.37 4.15
CA LYS A 147 11.52 14.16 2.70
C LYS A 147 10.52 14.99 1.89
N PHE A 148 9.27 15.08 2.31
CA PHE A 148 8.27 15.92 1.66
C PHE A 148 8.61 17.40 1.77
N GLU A 149 8.98 17.88 2.95
CA GLU A 149 9.38 19.28 3.18
C GLU A 149 10.57 19.66 2.29
N GLU A 150 11.64 18.85 2.27
CA GLU A 150 12.83 19.06 1.45
C GLU A 150 12.54 19.08 -0.05
N ASN A 151 11.42 18.49 -0.48
CA ASN A 151 10.96 18.50 -1.87
C ASN A 151 9.79 19.45 -2.13
N ASN A 152 9.61 20.48 -1.29
CA ASN A 152 8.60 21.53 -1.44
C ASN A 152 7.14 21.01 -1.40
N TYR A 153 6.85 20.03 -0.54
CA TYR A 153 5.47 19.63 -0.23
C TYR A 153 5.04 20.21 1.12
N GLU A 154 3.79 20.60 1.18
CA GLU A 154 3.11 20.89 2.44
C GLU A 154 2.33 19.63 2.87
N THR A 155 2.46 19.24 4.14
CA THR A 155 1.80 18.07 4.68
C THR A 155 0.75 18.43 5.70
N SER A 156 -0.41 17.78 5.65
CA SER A 156 -1.50 17.95 6.61
C SER A 156 -2.12 16.59 6.95
N LYS A 157 -2.57 16.43 8.20
CA LYS A 157 -3.38 15.29 8.59
C LYS A 157 -4.79 15.46 8.03
N VAL A 158 -5.28 14.45 7.34
CA VAL A 158 -6.66 14.38 6.83
C VAL A 158 -7.58 13.81 7.92
N ASP A 159 -7.09 12.79 8.61
CA ASP A 159 -7.75 12.10 9.72
C ASP A 159 -6.71 11.44 10.64
N GLU A 160 -7.15 10.51 11.52
CA GLU A 160 -6.28 9.82 12.46
C GLU A 160 -5.28 8.85 11.80
N GLU A 161 -5.55 8.41 10.58
CA GLU A 161 -4.78 7.39 9.87
C GLU A 161 -4.01 7.95 8.67
N ASN A 162 -4.49 9.05 8.07
CA ASN A 162 -4.06 9.53 6.76
C ASN A 162 -3.39 10.89 6.80
N ILE A 163 -2.35 11.04 5.99
CA ILE A 163 -1.67 12.30 5.72
C ILE A 163 -1.77 12.61 4.22
N LEU A 164 -2.02 13.88 3.91
CA LEU A 164 -1.97 14.44 2.57
C LEU A 164 -0.74 15.33 2.44
N ALA A 165 0.08 15.08 1.42
CA ALA A 165 1.18 15.92 0.99
C ALA A 165 0.80 16.59 -0.35
N ILE A 166 0.91 17.90 -0.45
CA ILE A 166 0.59 18.70 -1.66
C ILE A 166 1.83 19.47 -2.08
N LYS A 167 2.20 19.40 -3.35
CA LYS A 167 3.30 20.16 -3.95
C LYS A 167 2.96 21.65 -3.91
N LYS A 168 3.89 22.48 -3.43
CA LYS A 168 3.78 23.95 -3.46
C LYS A 168 4.08 24.55 -4.82
#